data_02b597dfc5f3e58471b1555331513f35
#
_entry.id   02b597dfc5f3e58471b1555331513f35
#
_cell.length_a   1.000
_cell.length_b   1.000
_cell.length_c   1.000
_cell.angle_alpha   90.00
_cell.angle_beta   90.00
_cell.angle_gamma   90.00
#
_symmetry.space_group_name_H-M   'P 1'
#
loop_
_entity.id
_entity.type
_entity.pdbx_description
1 polymer ?
#
loop_
_entity_poly.entity_id
_entity_poly.type
_entity_poly.pdbx_seq_one_letter_code
_entity_poly.pdbx_strand_id
1 'polypeptide(L)'
;MNTSDNHALGDFLRARRQRLDPATFGFPAGRRRTPGLRREEVAQLASISPTWYTWLEQGRGGAPSREVLERIARGLRLTTPEREHLFILAFGHPPQTRLTVTDDMTPRLQRVLDAFTIPAIIRTASWDVIAWNAPAARVLTDYSQLPLAERNVLRRLFTRPEARCTLEDWQRVGQLIVNAFRADVTRMGATKETDQLIVELSQQSVEFARFWQSHDVAGHGEGYKRINHPQMGPLDLEFTSFAVEGRPDLSLLVFNPATTESQRKIHGLLQGPVGD
;
A
#
# COMPACT_ATOMS: atom_id res chain seq x y z
N MET A 1 14.08 21.35 -0.56
CA MET A 1 12.74 21.96 -0.55
C MET A 1 12.86 23.31 -1.22
N ASN A 2 12.19 23.52 -2.36
CA ASN A 2 12.23 24.78 -3.11
C ASN A 2 11.40 25.85 -2.38
N THR A 3 11.77 27.12 -2.53
CA THR A 3 11.02 28.27 -1.97
C THR A 3 9.56 28.30 -2.41
N SER A 4 9.21 27.79 -3.59
CA SER A 4 7.84 27.64 -4.08
C SER A 4 7.01 26.66 -3.25
N ASP A 5 7.58 25.55 -2.79
CA ASP A 5 6.87 24.51 -2.04
C ASP A 5 6.50 25.00 -0.63
N ASN A 6 7.37 25.79 -0.02
CA ASN A 6 7.11 26.40 1.30
C ASN A 6 5.95 27.40 1.27
N HIS A 7 5.77 28.14 0.17
CA HIS A 7 4.64 29.05 0.01
C HIS A 7 3.33 28.30 -0.19
N ALA A 8 3.32 27.21 -0.99
CA ALA A 8 2.14 26.37 -1.21
C ALA A 8 1.64 25.73 0.10
N LEU A 9 2.56 25.24 0.95
CA LEU A 9 2.24 24.73 2.29
C LEU A 9 1.60 25.82 3.17
N GLY A 10 2.19 27.01 3.20
CA GLY A 10 1.68 28.13 3.99
C GLY A 10 0.30 28.59 3.55
N ASP A 11 0.05 28.67 2.24
CA ASP A 11 -1.24 29.06 1.67
C ASP A 11 -2.32 28.01 1.95
N PHE A 12 -1.98 26.72 1.86
CA PHE A 12 -2.88 25.64 2.25
C PHE A 12 -3.30 25.73 3.71
N LEU A 13 -2.35 25.87 4.63
CA LEU A 13 -2.61 26.00 6.06
C LEU A 13 -3.50 27.21 6.36
N ARG A 14 -3.23 28.38 5.74
CA ARG A 14 -4.02 29.58 5.85
C ARG A 14 -5.46 29.36 5.37
N ALA A 15 -5.63 28.74 4.20
CA ALA A 15 -6.95 28.47 3.63
C ALA A 15 -7.78 27.54 4.54
N ARG A 16 -7.16 26.51 5.14
CA ARG A 16 -7.84 25.59 6.06
C ARG A 16 -8.23 26.28 7.36
N ARG A 17 -7.32 27.01 7.97
CA ARG A 17 -7.58 27.79 9.20
C ARG A 17 -8.74 28.78 9.03
N GLN A 18 -8.81 29.47 7.91
CA GLN A 18 -9.84 30.48 7.64
C GLN A 18 -11.25 29.89 7.45
N ARG A 19 -11.37 28.59 7.11
CA ARG A 19 -12.67 27.91 6.92
C ARG A 19 -13.28 27.36 8.20
N LEU A 20 -12.51 27.28 9.29
CA LEU A 20 -12.95 26.67 10.53
C LEU A 20 -13.69 27.68 11.39
N ASP A 21 -14.87 27.29 11.90
CA ASP A 21 -15.63 28.09 12.86
C ASP A 21 -14.97 27.96 14.26
N PRO A 22 -14.48 29.08 14.82
CA PRO A 22 -13.86 29.10 16.15
C PRO A 22 -14.75 28.57 17.27
N ALA A 23 -16.06 28.74 17.17
CA ALA A 23 -17.01 28.30 18.20
C ALA A 23 -16.98 26.77 18.33
N THR A 24 -16.74 26.04 17.24
CA THR A 24 -16.65 24.56 17.24
C THR A 24 -15.42 24.02 17.99
N PHE A 25 -14.45 24.91 18.29
CA PHE A 25 -13.23 24.61 19.04
C PHE A 25 -13.22 25.25 20.45
N GLY A 26 -14.34 25.83 20.88
CA GLY A 26 -14.44 26.46 22.18
C GLY A 26 -13.82 27.86 22.27
N PHE A 27 -13.46 28.49 21.13
CA PHE A 27 -12.95 29.86 21.12
C PHE A 27 -14.07 30.86 20.98
N PRO A 28 -13.94 32.06 21.64
CA PRO A 28 -14.97 33.09 21.59
C PRO A 28 -15.24 33.57 20.15
N ALA A 29 -16.51 33.68 19.79
CA ALA A 29 -16.94 34.19 18.48
C ALA A 29 -16.88 35.75 18.37
N GLY A 30 -16.19 36.45 19.25
CA GLY A 30 -16.14 37.91 19.30
C GLY A 30 -15.66 38.57 18.00
N ARG A 31 -15.69 39.92 17.93
CA ARG A 31 -15.33 40.71 16.73
C ARG A 31 -13.95 40.33 16.22
N ARG A 32 -13.88 39.61 15.06
CA ARG A 32 -12.67 39.08 14.42
C ARG A 32 -12.32 39.91 13.18
N ARG A 33 -11.04 40.26 13.04
CA ARG A 33 -10.53 40.98 11.85
C ARG A 33 -10.36 40.04 10.65
N THR A 34 -10.20 38.72 10.88
CA THR A 34 -9.99 37.69 9.86
C THR A 34 -10.98 36.57 10.09
N PRO A 35 -11.49 35.92 9.02
CA PRO A 35 -12.37 34.76 9.14
C PRO A 35 -11.62 33.55 9.74
N GLY A 36 -12.38 32.67 10.39
CA GLY A 36 -11.85 31.42 10.91
C GLY A 36 -11.04 31.53 12.20
N LEU A 37 -10.23 30.54 12.47
CA LEU A 37 -9.32 30.50 13.62
C LEU A 37 -8.20 31.51 13.49
N ARG A 38 -7.75 32.07 14.63
CA ARG A 38 -6.52 32.88 14.70
C ARG A 38 -5.30 31.95 14.66
N ARG A 39 -4.14 32.48 14.28
CA ARG A 39 -2.87 31.74 14.28
C ARG A 39 -2.50 31.20 15.66
N GLU A 40 -2.74 32.00 16.69
CA GLU A 40 -2.50 31.61 18.08
C GLU A 40 -3.41 30.46 18.52
N GLU A 41 -4.66 30.44 18.05
CA GLU A 41 -5.62 29.38 18.33
C GLU A 41 -5.19 28.05 17.68
N VAL A 42 -4.74 28.08 16.42
CA VAL A 42 -4.18 26.89 15.77
C VAL A 42 -2.90 26.42 16.46
N ALA A 43 -2.01 27.32 16.82
CA ALA A 43 -0.79 27.01 17.55
C ALA A 43 -1.09 26.33 18.89
N GLN A 44 -2.10 26.79 19.61
CA GLN A 44 -2.58 26.19 20.85
C GLN A 44 -3.13 24.77 20.59
N LEU A 45 -4.00 24.58 19.57
CA LEU A 45 -4.56 23.28 19.23
C LEU A 45 -3.48 22.27 18.81
N ALA A 46 -2.44 22.74 18.13
CA ALA A 46 -1.32 21.90 17.67
C ALA A 46 -0.19 21.77 18.71
N SER A 47 -0.28 22.46 19.85
CA SER A 47 0.77 22.53 20.88
C SER A 47 2.13 22.93 20.30
N ILE A 48 2.16 24.06 19.55
CA ILE A 48 3.34 24.66 18.94
C ILE A 48 3.42 26.17 19.25
N SER A 49 4.58 26.77 18.96
CA SER A 49 4.76 28.20 19.11
C SER A 49 3.92 29.00 18.10
N PRO A 50 3.15 30.05 18.53
CA PRO A 50 2.42 30.93 17.62
C PRO A 50 3.33 31.63 16.60
N THR A 51 4.52 32.03 17.02
CA THR A 51 5.52 32.65 16.14
C THR A 51 5.96 31.69 15.06
N TRP A 52 6.24 30.41 15.44
CA TRP A 52 6.66 29.39 14.49
C TRP A 52 5.54 29.03 13.50
N TYR A 53 4.28 28.90 13.97
CA TYR A 53 3.14 28.69 13.07
C TYR A 53 2.96 29.86 12.09
N THR A 54 3.18 31.10 12.56
CA THR A 54 3.14 32.27 11.69
C THR A 54 4.19 32.21 10.60
N TRP A 55 5.42 31.80 10.93
CA TRP A 55 6.48 31.63 9.94
C TRP A 55 6.16 30.52 8.95
N LEU A 56 5.57 29.41 9.41
CA LEU A 56 5.15 28.32 8.56
C LEU A 56 4.09 28.77 7.53
N GLU A 57 3.07 29.55 7.95
CA GLU A 57 2.10 30.14 7.02
C GLU A 57 2.74 31.15 6.04
N GLN A 58 3.86 31.73 6.39
CA GLN A 58 4.60 32.66 5.53
C GLN A 58 5.65 31.99 4.63
N GLY A 59 5.77 30.68 4.70
CA GLY A 59 6.77 29.92 3.96
C GLY A 59 8.20 30.11 4.49
N ARG A 60 8.39 30.57 5.74
CA ARG A 60 9.69 30.91 6.34
C ARG A 60 10.16 29.95 7.42
N GLY A 61 9.31 29.08 7.93
CA GLY A 61 9.55 28.28 9.13
C GLY A 61 10.49 27.08 8.97
N GLY A 62 11.10 26.87 7.81
CA GLY A 62 11.84 25.63 7.49
C GLY A 62 10.90 24.43 7.32
N ALA A 63 11.46 23.25 7.13
CA ALA A 63 10.67 22.03 7.01
C ALA A 63 10.16 21.60 8.40
N PRO A 64 8.83 21.50 8.61
CA PRO A 64 8.26 21.00 9.85
C PRO A 64 8.59 19.50 10.02
N SER A 65 8.73 19.03 11.27
CA SER A 65 8.83 17.61 11.51
C SER A 65 7.48 16.92 11.23
N ARG A 66 7.53 15.64 10.90
CA ARG A 66 6.32 14.80 10.68
C ARG A 66 5.34 14.90 11.86
N GLU A 67 5.86 14.82 13.07
CA GLU A 67 5.06 14.86 14.28
C GLU A 67 4.33 16.21 14.48
N VAL A 68 4.99 17.30 14.11
CA VAL A 68 4.40 18.63 14.15
C VAL A 68 3.26 18.75 13.12
N LEU A 69 3.46 18.25 11.89
CA LEU A 69 2.40 18.24 10.87
C LEU A 69 1.20 17.39 11.28
N GLU A 70 1.42 16.26 11.95
CA GLU A 70 0.33 15.44 12.51
C GLU A 70 -0.47 16.20 13.57
N ARG A 71 0.19 16.98 14.43
CA ARG A 71 -0.50 17.82 15.42
C ARG A 71 -1.28 18.94 14.75
N ILE A 72 -0.72 19.58 13.73
CA ILE A 72 -1.42 20.62 12.94
C ILE A 72 -2.63 20.02 12.23
N ALA A 73 -2.48 18.86 11.57
CA ALA A 73 -3.56 18.17 10.88
C ALA A 73 -4.73 17.84 11.82
N ARG A 74 -4.44 17.34 13.02
CA ARG A 74 -5.45 17.07 14.06
C ARG A 74 -6.07 18.38 14.57
N GLY A 75 -5.26 19.39 14.86
CA GLY A 75 -5.73 20.70 15.34
C GLY A 75 -6.66 21.40 14.34
N LEU A 76 -6.40 21.25 13.04
CA LEU A 76 -7.22 21.78 11.96
C LEU A 76 -8.35 20.81 11.53
N ARG A 77 -8.49 19.64 12.17
CA ARG A 77 -9.47 18.59 11.81
C ARG A 77 -9.45 18.27 10.32
N LEU A 78 -8.26 18.14 9.75
CA LEU A 78 -8.12 17.80 8.33
C LEU A 78 -8.68 16.42 8.03
N THR A 79 -9.41 16.32 6.93
CA THR A 79 -9.82 15.02 6.35
C THR A 79 -8.60 14.24 5.87
N THR A 80 -8.76 12.94 5.63
CA THR A 80 -7.66 12.09 5.12
C THR A 80 -7.02 12.66 3.85
N PRO A 81 -7.77 13.05 2.78
CA PRO A 81 -7.17 13.67 1.60
C PRO A 81 -6.46 14.99 1.89
N GLU A 82 -6.98 15.81 2.80
CA GLU A 82 -6.36 17.09 3.18
C GLU A 82 -5.07 16.88 3.96
N ARG A 83 -5.02 15.87 4.83
CA ARG A 83 -3.82 15.47 5.54
C ARG A 83 -2.75 14.93 4.58
N GLU A 84 -3.13 14.08 3.63
CA GLU A 84 -2.23 13.60 2.56
C GLU A 84 -1.65 14.77 1.77
N HIS A 85 -2.49 15.70 1.34
CA HIS A 85 -2.06 16.89 0.62
C HIS A 85 -1.09 17.75 1.43
N LEU A 86 -1.34 17.96 2.73
CA LEU A 86 -0.45 18.66 3.65
C LEU A 86 0.95 18.03 3.67
N PHE A 87 1.01 16.69 3.72
CA PHE A 87 2.28 15.97 3.78
C PHE A 87 3.01 15.97 2.42
N ILE A 88 2.27 15.90 1.31
CA ILE A 88 2.85 16.03 -0.03
C ILE A 88 3.48 17.42 -0.21
N LEU A 89 2.81 18.47 0.24
CA LEU A 89 3.36 19.84 0.19
C LEU A 89 4.61 19.99 1.05
N ALA A 90 4.69 19.30 2.18
CA ALA A 90 5.81 19.42 3.11
C ALA A 90 7.00 18.53 2.78
N PHE A 91 6.75 17.32 2.24
CA PHE A 91 7.78 16.28 2.07
C PHE A 91 7.89 15.73 0.64
N GLY A 92 7.00 16.12 -0.28
CA GLY A 92 6.93 15.57 -1.62
C GLY A 92 6.27 14.18 -1.72
N HIS A 93 5.82 13.63 -0.60
CA HIS A 93 5.14 12.32 -0.54
C HIS A 93 4.05 12.33 0.53
N PRO A 94 3.00 11.51 0.39
CA PRO A 94 1.95 11.41 1.41
C PRO A 94 2.52 10.90 2.75
N PRO A 95 1.80 11.13 3.87
CA PRO A 95 2.20 10.57 5.15
C PRO A 95 2.30 9.05 5.03
N GLN A 96 3.32 8.46 5.63
CA GLN A 96 3.30 7.02 5.86
C GLN A 96 2.12 6.78 6.81
N THR A 97 1.03 6.34 6.27
CA THR A 97 -0.14 6.02 7.05
C THR A 97 0.25 4.82 7.89
N ARG A 98 0.27 4.97 9.23
CA ARG A 98 0.01 3.81 10.09
C ARG A 98 -1.44 3.47 9.79
N LEU A 99 -1.63 2.67 8.77
CA LEU A 99 -2.93 2.12 8.47
C LEU A 99 -3.28 1.24 9.66
N THR A 100 -4.31 1.63 10.39
CA THR A 100 -5.11 0.61 11.05
C THR A 100 -5.61 -0.24 9.90
N VAL A 101 -4.97 -1.41 9.74
CA VAL A 101 -5.35 -2.41 8.75
C VAL A 101 -6.79 -2.77 9.09
N THR A 102 -7.72 -2.10 8.42
CA THR A 102 -9.06 -2.65 8.31
C THR A 102 -8.91 -3.72 7.24
N ASP A 103 -8.85 -4.98 7.68
CA ASP A 103 -8.78 -6.19 6.82
C ASP A 103 -9.96 -6.31 5.85
N ASP A 104 -10.84 -5.31 5.83
CA ASP A 104 -12.10 -5.38 5.14
C ASP A 104 -11.96 -5.02 3.66
N MET A 105 -11.97 -6.06 2.84
CA MET A 105 -12.31 -5.94 1.44
C MET A 105 -13.68 -5.32 1.29
N THR A 106 -13.75 -4.17 0.61
CA THR A 106 -15.06 -3.59 0.32
C THR A 106 -15.77 -4.42 -0.76
N PRO A 107 -17.10 -4.60 -0.65
CA PRO A 107 -17.87 -5.30 -1.70
C PRO A 107 -17.72 -4.66 -3.09
N ARG A 108 -17.40 -3.36 -3.15
CA ARG A 108 -17.13 -2.65 -4.40
C ARG A 108 -15.81 -3.14 -5.03
N LEU A 109 -14.76 -3.25 -4.24
CA LEU A 109 -13.45 -3.70 -4.72
C LEU A 109 -13.49 -5.17 -5.15
N GLN A 110 -14.26 -6.03 -4.43
CA GLN A 110 -14.50 -7.41 -4.83
C GLN A 110 -15.20 -7.48 -6.20
N ARG A 111 -16.23 -6.67 -6.45
CA ARG A 111 -16.90 -6.63 -7.76
C ARG A 111 -15.96 -6.22 -8.89
N VAL A 112 -15.01 -5.31 -8.64
CA VAL A 112 -13.99 -4.96 -9.64
C VAL A 112 -13.09 -6.16 -9.90
N LEU A 113 -12.66 -6.85 -8.85
CA LEU A 113 -11.83 -8.06 -8.97
C LEU A 113 -12.56 -9.17 -9.76
N ASP A 114 -13.84 -9.39 -9.50
CA ASP A 114 -14.66 -10.39 -10.16
C ASP A 114 -14.98 -10.07 -11.64
N ALA A 115 -14.83 -8.80 -12.04
CA ALA A 115 -15.00 -8.39 -13.43
C ALA A 115 -13.84 -8.83 -14.35
N PHE A 116 -12.67 -9.20 -13.78
CA PHE A 116 -11.57 -9.76 -14.58
C PHE A 116 -11.86 -11.21 -14.97
N THR A 117 -11.78 -11.49 -16.26
CA THR A 117 -11.87 -12.86 -16.81
C THR A 117 -10.55 -13.64 -16.73
N ILE A 118 -9.49 -13.03 -16.24
CA ILE A 118 -8.15 -13.57 -16.03
C ILE A 118 -7.84 -13.59 -14.54
N PRO A 119 -6.84 -14.37 -14.09
CA PRO A 119 -6.48 -14.40 -12.67
C PRO A 119 -6.13 -13.02 -12.13
N ALA A 120 -6.76 -12.66 -11.01
CA ALA A 120 -6.49 -11.42 -10.31
C ALA A 120 -6.60 -11.62 -8.80
N ILE A 121 -5.70 -10.97 -8.05
CA ILE A 121 -5.66 -11.04 -6.59
C ILE A 121 -5.43 -9.65 -6.01
N ILE A 122 -5.87 -9.45 -4.78
CA ILE A 122 -5.50 -8.29 -3.96
C ILE A 122 -4.65 -8.78 -2.80
N ARG A 123 -3.52 -8.12 -2.60
CA ARG A 123 -2.62 -8.41 -1.47
C ARG A 123 -2.32 -7.15 -0.66
N THR A 124 -1.96 -7.35 0.60
CA THR A 124 -1.47 -6.30 1.50
C THR A 124 0.00 -5.98 1.25
N ALA A 125 0.52 -4.94 1.92
CA ALA A 125 1.94 -4.61 1.91
C ALA A 125 2.83 -5.70 2.56
N SER A 126 2.28 -6.52 3.47
CA SER A 126 2.92 -7.72 4.02
C SER A 126 2.80 -8.95 3.13
N TRP A 127 2.22 -8.80 1.94
CA TRP A 127 2.02 -9.85 0.93
C TRP A 127 1.02 -10.94 1.32
N ASP A 128 0.07 -10.62 2.22
CA ASP A 128 -1.07 -11.45 2.50
C ASP A 128 -2.13 -11.27 1.42
N VAL A 129 -2.58 -12.36 0.79
CA VAL A 129 -3.66 -12.33 -0.19
C VAL A 129 -4.99 -12.27 0.57
N ILE A 130 -5.70 -11.15 0.42
CA ILE A 130 -6.96 -10.90 1.12
C ILE A 130 -8.18 -11.07 0.22
N ALA A 131 -7.99 -11.05 -1.11
CA ALA A 131 -9.05 -11.30 -2.07
C ALA A 131 -8.50 -11.85 -3.39
N TRP A 132 -9.34 -12.61 -4.08
CA TRP A 132 -9.05 -13.22 -5.38
C TRP A 132 -10.34 -13.45 -6.14
N ASN A 133 -10.24 -13.56 -7.47
CA ASN A 133 -11.38 -13.94 -8.30
C ASN A 133 -11.39 -15.45 -8.61
N ALA A 134 -12.46 -15.94 -9.21
CA ALA A 134 -12.58 -17.35 -9.57
C ALA A 134 -11.48 -17.85 -10.54
N PRO A 135 -11.04 -17.08 -11.57
CA PRO A 135 -9.87 -17.43 -12.35
C PRO A 135 -8.59 -17.62 -11.52
N ALA A 136 -8.33 -16.77 -10.54
CA ALA A 136 -7.14 -16.91 -9.68
C ALA A 136 -7.19 -18.17 -8.82
N ALA A 137 -8.36 -18.53 -8.29
CA ALA A 137 -8.53 -19.77 -7.54
C ALA A 137 -8.23 -21.01 -8.38
N ARG A 138 -8.59 -21.00 -9.67
CA ARG A 138 -8.39 -22.14 -10.58
C ARG A 138 -6.99 -22.23 -11.17
N VAL A 139 -6.39 -21.06 -11.50
CA VAL A 139 -5.11 -21.01 -12.24
C VAL A 139 -3.91 -20.90 -11.30
N LEU A 140 -4.04 -20.19 -10.19
CA LEU A 140 -2.92 -19.92 -9.28
C LEU A 140 -3.01 -20.75 -8.00
N THR A 141 -3.97 -20.40 -7.16
CA THR A 141 -4.18 -21.03 -5.85
C THR A 141 -5.60 -20.74 -5.38
N ASP A 142 -6.29 -21.77 -4.93
CA ASP A 142 -7.55 -21.60 -4.21
C ASP A 142 -7.26 -21.22 -2.75
N TYR A 143 -7.22 -19.92 -2.50
CA TYR A 143 -6.96 -19.37 -1.17
C TYR A 143 -8.11 -19.66 -0.18
N SER A 144 -9.32 -20.04 -0.67
CA SER A 144 -10.43 -20.38 0.22
C SER A 144 -10.14 -21.64 1.04
N GLN A 145 -9.36 -22.56 0.47
CA GLN A 145 -8.96 -23.82 1.10
C GLN A 145 -7.79 -23.66 2.07
N LEU A 146 -7.23 -22.46 2.20
CA LEU A 146 -6.05 -22.21 3.01
C LEU A 146 -6.41 -21.47 4.30
N PRO A 147 -5.78 -21.84 5.44
CA PRO A 147 -5.81 -21.03 6.65
C PRO A 147 -5.29 -19.61 6.36
N LEU A 148 -5.78 -18.60 7.08
CA LEU A 148 -5.37 -17.21 6.89
C LEU A 148 -3.84 -17.03 6.92
N ALA A 149 -3.15 -17.67 7.85
CA ALA A 149 -1.69 -17.60 7.97
C ALA A 149 -0.95 -18.14 6.72
N GLU A 150 -1.58 -19.01 5.94
CA GLU A 150 -1.00 -19.59 4.74
C GLU A 150 -1.36 -18.83 3.44
N ARG A 151 -2.18 -17.79 3.54
CA ARG A 151 -2.50 -16.93 2.39
C ARG A 151 -1.40 -15.91 2.07
N ASN A 152 -0.29 -15.93 2.79
CA ASN A 152 0.86 -15.08 2.54
C ASN A 152 1.74 -15.68 1.41
N VAL A 153 2.00 -14.87 0.37
CA VAL A 153 2.78 -15.31 -0.80
C VAL A 153 4.20 -15.71 -0.42
N LEU A 154 4.86 -14.96 0.47
CA LEU A 154 6.23 -15.23 0.90
C LEU A 154 6.30 -16.50 1.76
N ARG A 155 5.41 -16.65 2.74
CA ARG A 155 5.35 -17.88 3.54
C ARG A 155 5.19 -19.10 2.65
N ARG A 156 4.22 -19.07 1.72
CA ARG A 156 4.01 -20.18 0.79
C ARG A 156 5.26 -20.50 -0.02
N LEU A 157 5.88 -19.50 -0.62
CA LEU A 157 7.04 -19.70 -1.47
C LEU A 157 8.26 -20.23 -0.68
N PHE A 158 8.50 -19.75 0.52
CA PHE A 158 9.72 -20.04 1.26
C PHE A 158 9.59 -21.18 2.27
N THR A 159 8.37 -21.55 2.68
CA THR A 159 8.15 -22.62 3.67
C THR A 159 7.41 -23.85 3.12
N ARG A 160 6.82 -23.77 1.91
CA ARG A 160 6.05 -24.88 1.32
C ARG A 160 6.74 -25.39 0.05
N PRO A 161 7.34 -26.60 0.08
CA PRO A 161 7.99 -27.17 -1.10
C PRO A 161 7.05 -27.31 -2.32
N GLU A 162 5.77 -27.57 -2.07
CA GLU A 162 4.75 -27.73 -3.11
C GLU A 162 4.57 -26.45 -3.94
N ALA A 163 4.63 -25.29 -3.28
CA ALA A 163 4.53 -24.00 -3.97
C ALA A 163 5.77 -23.71 -4.83
N ARG A 164 6.95 -24.20 -4.42
CA ARG A 164 8.19 -24.07 -5.20
C ARG A 164 8.16 -24.94 -6.45
N CYS A 165 7.66 -26.16 -6.36
CA CYS A 165 7.60 -27.10 -7.48
C CYS A 165 6.72 -26.61 -8.63
N THR A 166 5.79 -25.68 -8.36
CA THR A 166 4.96 -25.07 -9.40
C THR A 166 5.69 -24.00 -10.21
N LEU A 167 6.86 -23.54 -9.78
CA LEU A 167 7.62 -22.50 -10.45
C LEU A 167 8.82 -23.08 -11.18
N GLU A 168 8.92 -22.81 -12.47
CA GLU A 168 10.17 -22.98 -13.21
C GLU A 168 11.17 -21.92 -12.73
N ASP A 169 12.42 -22.33 -12.45
CA ASP A 169 13.46 -21.43 -11.93
C ASP A 169 13.03 -20.66 -10.66
N TRP A 170 12.51 -21.41 -9.67
CA TRP A 170 11.99 -20.82 -8.45
C TRP A 170 13.01 -19.93 -7.70
N GLN A 171 14.32 -20.22 -7.83
CA GLN A 171 15.34 -19.39 -7.17
C GLN A 171 15.39 -17.97 -7.73
N ARG A 172 15.34 -17.84 -9.05
CA ARG A 172 15.28 -16.55 -9.72
C ARG A 172 13.97 -15.81 -9.37
N VAL A 173 12.84 -16.52 -9.40
CA VAL A 173 11.54 -15.96 -9.03
C VAL A 173 11.53 -15.56 -7.55
N GLY A 174 12.08 -16.40 -6.67
CA GLY A 174 12.20 -16.12 -5.24
C GLY A 174 13.03 -14.86 -4.95
N GLN A 175 14.18 -14.70 -5.64
CA GLN A 175 15.00 -13.49 -5.52
C GLN A 175 14.24 -12.24 -5.96
N LEU A 176 13.56 -12.28 -7.11
CA LEU A 176 12.74 -11.17 -7.60
C LEU A 176 11.61 -10.81 -6.62
N ILE A 177 10.96 -11.81 -6.06
CA ILE A 177 9.90 -11.64 -5.06
C ILE A 177 10.43 -10.97 -3.78
N VAL A 178 11.61 -11.39 -3.27
CA VAL A 178 12.22 -10.77 -2.08
C VAL A 178 12.64 -9.33 -2.37
N ASN A 179 13.21 -9.06 -3.55
CA ASN A 179 13.60 -7.71 -3.95
C ASN A 179 12.37 -6.78 -4.07
N ALA A 180 11.27 -7.29 -4.61
CA ALA A 180 9.99 -6.59 -4.70
C ALA A 180 9.39 -6.32 -3.31
N PHE A 181 9.41 -7.31 -2.43
CA PHE A 181 8.94 -7.15 -1.04
C PHE A 181 9.75 -6.10 -0.29
N ARG A 182 11.08 -6.08 -0.46
CA ARG A 182 11.93 -5.03 0.12
C ARG A 182 11.57 -3.64 -0.36
N ALA A 183 11.28 -3.49 -1.66
CA ALA A 183 10.82 -2.22 -2.23
C ALA A 183 9.48 -1.79 -1.62
N ASP A 184 8.54 -2.72 -1.41
CA ASP A 184 7.26 -2.45 -0.74
C ASP A 184 7.47 -2.00 0.72
N VAL A 185 8.29 -2.73 1.50
CA VAL A 185 8.61 -2.37 2.89
C VAL A 185 9.27 -0.99 2.98
N THR A 186 10.17 -0.66 2.04
CA THR A 186 10.82 0.66 1.99
C THR A 186 9.82 1.77 1.68
N ARG A 187 8.93 1.54 0.70
CA ARG A 187 7.93 2.52 0.26
C ARG A 187 6.86 2.78 1.31
N MET A 188 6.38 1.73 1.97
CA MET A 188 5.30 1.81 2.96
C MET A 188 5.80 2.17 4.36
N GLY A 189 7.09 2.01 4.60
CA GLY A 189 7.68 1.99 5.93
C GLY A 189 7.53 0.61 6.59
N ALA A 190 8.55 0.23 7.35
CA ALA A 190 8.53 -1.01 8.11
C ALA A 190 7.40 -0.97 9.16
N THR A 191 6.58 -2.02 9.19
CA THR A 191 5.57 -2.23 10.23
C THR A 191 6.01 -3.38 11.12
N LYS A 192 5.40 -3.47 12.31
CA LYS A 192 5.68 -4.58 13.22
C LYS A 192 5.42 -5.94 12.57
N GLU A 193 4.38 -6.02 11.73
CA GLU A 193 3.97 -7.22 11.01
C GLU A 193 5.01 -7.61 9.95
N THR A 194 5.50 -6.63 9.17
CA THR A 194 6.57 -6.89 8.17
C THR A 194 7.88 -7.28 8.82
N ASP A 195 8.25 -6.65 9.94
CA ASP A 195 9.47 -7.00 10.69
C ASP A 195 9.39 -8.42 11.25
N GLN A 196 8.23 -8.80 11.81
CA GLN A 196 8.00 -10.17 12.31
C GLN A 196 8.07 -11.20 11.18
N LEU A 197 7.48 -10.90 10.02
CA LEU A 197 7.52 -11.78 8.85
C LEU A 197 8.96 -11.97 8.35
N ILE A 198 9.77 -10.91 8.31
CA ILE A 198 11.17 -10.99 7.89
C ILE A 198 11.98 -11.89 8.85
N VAL A 199 11.78 -11.71 10.17
CA VAL A 199 12.45 -12.54 11.19
C VAL A 199 12.03 -14.00 11.06
N GLU A 200 10.72 -14.26 10.97
CA GLU A 200 10.16 -15.61 10.82
C GLU A 200 10.75 -16.32 9.59
N LEU A 201 10.66 -15.69 8.40
CA LEU A 201 11.13 -16.28 7.16
C LEU A 201 12.66 -16.45 7.12
N SER A 202 13.42 -15.55 7.73
CA SER A 202 14.86 -15.68 7.82
C SER A 202 15.30 -16.85 8.70
N GLN A 203 14.47 -17.22 9.69
CA GLN A 203 14.71 -18.39 10.54
C GLN A 203 14.28 -19.70 9.86
N GLN A 204 13.23 -19.67 9.05
CA GLN A 204 12.62 -20.86 8.45
C GLN A 204 13.20 -21.22 7.07
N SER A 205 13.81 -20.27 6.36
CA SER A 205 14.34 -20.47 5.01
C SER A 205 15.72 -19.83 4.84
N VAL A 206 16.71 -20.68 4.60
CA VAL A 206 18.08 -20.27 4.27
C VAL A 206 18.12 -19.43 3.00
N GLU A 207 17.28 -19.78 2.01
CA GLU A 207 17.20 -19.06 0.75
C GLU A 207 16.61 -17.66 0.94
N PHE A 208 15.53 -17.53 1.74
CA PHE A 208 14.97 -16.22 2.06
C PHE A 208 16.00 -15.35 2.76
N ALA A 209 16.69 -15.88 3.80
CA ALA A 209 17.73 -15.16 4.51
C ALA A 209 18.83 -14.67 3.57
N ARG A 210 19.33 -15.53 2.68
CA ARG A 210 20.33 -15.18 1.67
C ARG A 210 19.82 -14.07 0.72
N PHE A 211 18.63 -14.21 0.19
CA PHE A 211 18.03 -13.20 -0.71
C PHE A 211 17.76 -11.88 0.00
N TRP A 212 17.36 -11.94 1.27
CA TRP A 212 17.17 -10.73 2.07
C TRP A 212 18.48 -10.01 2.36
N GLN A 213 19.58 -10.73 2.57
CA GLN A 213 20.91 -10.16 2.84
C GLN A 213 21.58 -9.57 1.58
N SER A 214 21.16 -9.91 0.38
CA SER A 214 21.78 -9.36 -0.86
C SER A 214 21.56 -7.86 -1.04
N HIS A 215 20.58 -7.29 -0.33
CA HIS A 215 20.18 -5.87 -0.43
C HIS A 215 19.79 -5.39 -1.83
N ASP A 216 19.57 -6.31 -2.78
CA ASP A 216 19.11 -5.96 -4.11
C ASP A 216 17.67 -5.44 -4.05
N VAL A 217 17.39 -4.39 -4.82
CA VAL A 217 16.07 -3.79 -4.98
C VAL A 217 15.67 -3.87 -6.44
N ALA A 218 14.50 -4.38 -6.73
CA ALA A 218 13.94 -4.40 -8.07
C ALA A 218 12.56 -3.74 -8.09
N GLY A 219 12.27 -3.01 -9.15
CA GLY A 219 10.91 -2.61 -9.45
C GLY A 219 10.05 -3.86 -9.73
N HIS A 220 8.79 -3.85 -9.26
CA HIS A 220 7.93 -5.02 -9.37
C HIS A 220 6.52 -4.67 -9.87
N GLY A 221 6.40 -3.57 -10.60
CA GLY A 221 5.12 -3.21 -11.23
C GLY A 221 4.66 -4.22 -12.26
N GLU A 222 5.60 -4.88 -12.95
CA GLU A 222 5.34 -5.83 -14.02
C GLU A 222 6.38 -6.96 -13.99
N GLY A 223 6.02 -8.11 -14.52
CA GLY A 223 6.92 -9.23 -14.62
C GLY A 223 6.34 -10.43 -15.34
N TYR A 224 7.19 -11.43 -15.52
CA TYR A 224 6.86 -12.69 -16.18
C TYR A 224 7.13 -13.85 -15.22
N LYS A 225 6.24 -14.84 -15.22
CA LYS A 225 6.45 -16.10 -14.53
C LYS A 225 5.90 -17.27 -15.33
N ARG A 226 6.60 -18.39 -15.31
CA ARG A 226 6.09 -19.67 -15.77
C ARG A 226 5.71 -20.51 -14.56
N ILE A 227 4.51 -21.06 -14.60
CA ILE A 227 4.01 -21.98 -13.57
C ILE A 227 3.67 -23.33 -14.21
N ASN A 228 3.87 -24.41 -13.46
CA ASN A 228 3.46 -25.75 -13.85
C ASN A 228 2.12 -26.07 -13.20
N HIS A 229 1.03 -25.88 -13.96
CA HIS A 229 -0.32 -26.15 -13.47
C HIS A 229 -0.59 -27.66 -13.45
N PRO A 230 -1.17 -28.24 -12.37
CA PRO A 230 -1.35 -29.68 -12.22
C PRO A 230 -2.12 -30.35 -13.38
N GLN A 231 -3.12 -29.65 -13.92
CA GLN A 231 -3.97 -30.18 -15.00
C GLN A 231 -3.54 -29.73 -16.39
N MET A 232 -2.98 -28.50 -16.53
CA MET A 232 -2.68 -27.86 -17.83
C MET A 232 -1.20 -27.91 -18.20
N GLY A 233 -0.33 -28.36 -17.29
CA GLY A 233 1.12 -28.28 -17.48
C GLY A 233 1.63 -26.84 -17.45
N PRO A 234 2.68 -26.50 -18.22
CA PRO A 234 3.30 -25.17 -18.17
C PRO A 234 2.34 -24.10 -18.69
N LEU A 235 2.26 -23.00 -17.93
CA LEU A 235 1.54 -21.78 -18.25
C LEU A 235 2.48 -20.58 -18.11
N ASP A 236 2.53 -19.79 -19.16
CA ASP A 236 3.29 -18.55 -19.23
C ASP A 236 2.38 -17.38 -18.89
N LEU A 237 2.72 -16.63 -17.85
CA LEU A 237 1.93 -15.55 -17.33
C LEU A 237 2.77 -14.27 -17.23
N GLU A 238 2.21 -13.16 -17.65
CA GLU A 238 2.67 -11.82 -17.33
C GLU A 238 1.82 -11.26 -16.19
N PHE A 239 2.43 -10.59 -15.23
CA PHE A 239 1.68 -9.91 -14.20
C PHE A 239 1.95 -8.41 -14.21
N THR A 240 0.90 -7.66 -13.88
CA THR A 240 0.98 -6.22 -13.65
C THR A 240 0.37 -5.93 -12.29
N SER A 241 1.05 -5.09 -11.50
CA SER A 241 0.60 -4.66 -10.18
C SER A 241 0.11 -3.22 -10.24
N PHE A 242 -1.07 -2.97 -9.68
CA PHE A 242 -1.69 -1.65 -9.58
C PHE A 242 -1.85 -1.26 -8.11
N ALA A 243 -1.53 -0.01 -7.79
CA ALA A 243 -1.88 0.56 -6.49
C ALA A 243 -3.39 0.80 -6.41
N VAL A 244 -3.99 0.52 -5.26
CA VAL A 244 -5.40 0.83 -5.01
C VAL A 244 -5.48 2.24 -4.43
N GLU A 245 -6.04 3.18 -5.18
CA GLU A 245 -6.19 4.56 -4.72
C GLU A 245 -7.04 4.64 -3.45
N GLY A 246 -6.59 5.41 -2.47
CA GLY A 246 -7.21 5.49 -1.14
C GLY A 246 -6.88 4.30 -0.21
N ARG A 247 -6.20 3.25 -0.71
CA ARG A 247 -5.73 2.09 0.05
C ARG A 247 -4.28 1.78 -0.34
N PRO A 248 -3.32 2.64 0.06
CA PRO A 248 -1.91 2.47 -0.30
C PRO A 248 -1.28 1.18 0.26
N ASP A 249 -1.94 0.57 1.26
CA ASP A 249 -1.63 -0.74 1.83
C ASP A 249 -1.97 -1.92 0.90
N LEU A 250 -2.76 -1.69 -0.16
CA LEU A 250 -3.24 -2.73 -1.06
C LEU A 250 -2.62 -2.61 -2.45
N SER A 251 -2.39 -3.78 -3.05
CA SER A 251 -2.01 -3.91 -4.45
C SER A 251 -2.92 -4.92 -5.15
N LEU A 252 -3.47 -4.53 -6.29
CA LEU A 252 -4.17 -5.41 -7.21
C LEU A 252 -3.14 -5.98 -8.19
N LEU A 253 -3.02 -7.31 -8.27
CA LEU A 253 -2.19 -8.00 -9.25
C LEU A 253 -3.09 -8.72 -10.23
N VAL A 254 -2.85 -8.48 -11.52
CA VAL A 254 -3.55 -9.13 -12.63
C VAL A 254 -2.55 -9.97 -13.42
N PHE A 255 -2.94 -11.20 -13.80
CA PHE A 255 -2.06 -12.14 -14.49
C PHE A 255 -2.62 -12.46 -15.87
N ASN A 256 -1.97 -11.89 -16.89
CA ASN A 256 -2.31 -12.17 -18.29
C ASN A 256 -1.60 -13.42 -18.78
N PRO A 257 -2.25 -14.26 -19.62
CA PRO A 257 -1.53 -15.29 -20.36
C PRO A 257 -0.55 -14.63 -21.35
N ALA A 258 0.74 -14.98 -21.23
CA ALA A 258 1.80 -14.40 -22.06
C ALA A 258 1.87 -15.01 -23.48
N THR A 259 1.21 -16.15 -23.69
CA THR A 259 1.19 -16.86 -24.98
C THR A 259 -0.22 -17.28 -25.36
N THR A 260 -0.48 -17.42 -26.68
CA THR A 260 -1.76 -17.94 -27.19
C THR A 260 -2.06 -19.35 -26.67
N GLU A 261 -1.03 -20.16 -26.42
CA GLU A 261 -1.19 -21.50 -25.84
C GLU A 261 -1.68 -21.42 -24.41
N SER A 262 -1.06 -20.58 -23.57
CA SER A 262 -1.48 -20.36 -22.19
C SER A 262 -2.88 -19.77 -22.12
N GLN A 263 -3.23 -18.87 -23.04
CA GLN A 263 -4.57 -18.31 -23.15
C GLN A 263 -5.63 -19.40 -23.42
N ARG A 264 -5.36 -20.30 -24.39
CA ARG A 264 -6.29 -21.41 -24.70
C ARG A 264 -6.44 -22.38 -23.53
N LYS A 265 -5.34 -22.72 -22.86
CA LYS A 265 -5.33 -23.59 -21.68
C LYS A 265 -6.15 -22.98 -20.53
N ILE A 266 -5.92 -21.72 -20.20
CA ILE A 266 -6.67 -21.01 -19.14
C ILE A 266 -8.15 -20.91 -19.49
N HIS A 267 -8.49 -20.55 -20.73
CA HIS A 267 -9.86 -20.50 -21.17
C HIS A 267 -10.57 -21.86 -21.05
N GLY A 268 -9.92 -22.94 -21.49
CA GLY A 268 -10.46 -24.30 -21.35
C GLY A 268 -10.65 -24.70 -19.88
N LEU A 269 -9.68 -24.34 -19.00
CA LEU A 269 -9.78 -24.59 -17.57
C LEU A 269 -10.99 -23.85 -16.94
N LEU A 270 -11.25 -22.63 -17.36
CA LEU A 270 -12.34 -21.80 -16.79
C LEU A 270 -13.74 -22.21 -17.31
N GLN A 271 -13.82 -22.84 -18.49
CA GLN A 271 -15.08 -23.34 -19.04
C GLN A 271 -15.44 -24.76 -18.58
N GLY A 272 -14.47 -25.51 -18.05
CA GLY A 272 -14.72 -26.85 -17.52
C GLY A 272 -15.62 -26.86 -16.29
N PRO A 273 -16.31 -27.97 -15.98
CA PRO A 273 -17.14 -28.07 -14.81
C PRO A 273 -16.33 -27.75 -13.55
N VAL A 274 -16.95 -27.02 -12.64
CA VAL A 274 -16.41 -26.82 -11.29
C VAL A 274 -16.40 -28.22 -10.68
N GLY A 275 -15.22 -28.81 -10.45
CA GLY A 275 -15.11 -30.08 -9.74
C GLY A 275 -15.80 -29.94 -8.38
N ASP A 276 -16.72 -30.87 -8.11
CA ASP A 276 -17.40 -31.03 -6.84
C ASP A 276 -16.39 -31.32 -5.70
#